data_29d945e1affc108d7a869e928ce9d443
#
_entry.id   29d945e1affc108d7a869e928ce9d443
#
_cell.length_a   1.000
_cell.length_b   1.000
_cell.length_c   1.000
_cell.angle_alpha   90.00
_cell.angle_beta   90.00
_cell.angle_gamma   90.00
#
_symmetry.space_group_name_H-M   'P 1'
#
loop_
_entity.id
_entity.type
_entity.pdbx_description
1 polymer ?
#
loop_
_entity_poly.entity_id
_entity_poly.type
_entity_poly.pdbx_seq_one_letter_code
_entity_poly.pdbx_strand_id
1 'polypeptide(L)'
;MKRKIIWSFALLACLCCLPSAKTKAQTKNAAIIPGEVWKDTDGNPINAHGGGLLYHEGTYYWYGEYKKGETILPEWATWECYRTDVTGVSCYSSKDLLNWKFEGIVLPAVKDDKKHDLHPSKVLERPKVIYNEKTKKFVMWAHVESADYSKACAGVAVSDSPTGTFTYVGSFRPNGAMSRDQTVFVDDNGKAYQFYSSENNATLYISELTDDYLKPTGRYTRNFVKQSREAPAVFKYNGKYYMLSSGCTGWDPNVAELAVADSIMGQWTTIGNPCTGPDADKTFYAQSTYVQQIYGKGNAYIAMFDRWKKKDLEDSRYVWLPLEFGKDGTITIPWRDSWDPRTQWEGQGDFSAGKGTFLLNGKPFVSKPQNCTIHASPRPIGTNASKCAKHWA
;
A
#
# COMPACT_ATOMS: atom_id res chain seq x y z
N MET A 1 3.64 28.98 87.98
CA MET A 1 4.65 28.91 86.92
C MET A 1 4.21 27.90 85.88
N LYS A 2 3.72 28.35 84.72
CA LYS A 2 3.32 27.50 83.66
C LYS A 2 4.36 27.63 82.47
N ARG A 3 5.08 26.55 82.18
CA ARG A 3 6.03 26.46 81.07
C ARG A 3 5.29 26.21 79.79
N LYS A 4 5.43 27.09 78.79
CA LYS A 4 4.99 26.89 77.46
C LYS A 4 6.07 26.12 76.68
N ILE A 5 5.70 24.97 76.07
CA ILE A 5 6.54 24.19 75.19
C ILE A 5 6.19 24.67 73.76
N ILE A 6 7.19 25.21 73.07
CA ILE A 6 7.08 25.62 71.67
C ILE A 6 7.59 24.43 70.85
N TRP A 7 6.69 23.87 70.02
CA TRP A 7 7.04 22.86 69.01
C TRP A 7 7.39 23.57 67.69
N SER A 8 8.68 23.49 67.30
CA SER A 8 9.12 23.93 65.97
C SER A 8 8.89 22.78 64.97
N PHE A 9 8.00 22.97 64.00
CA PHE A 9 7.86 22.08 62.85
C PHE A 9 8.92 22.47 61.84
N ALA A 10 9.93 21.61 61.63
CA ALA A 10 10.84 21.70 60.52
C ALA A 10 10.17 21.05 59.30
N LEU A 11 9.80 21.86 58.30
CA LEU A 11 9.27 21.41 57.02
C LEU A 11 10.43 20.92 56.15
N LEU A 12 10.60 19.60 56.03
CA LEU A 12 11.61 18.99 55.16
C LEU A 12 11.03 18.98 53.71
N ALA A 13 11.45 19.94 52.90
CA ALA A 13 11.12 19.97 51.46
C ALA A 13 11.92 18.90 50.74
N CYS A 14 11.28 17.76 50.46
CA CYS A 14 11.81 16.71 49.61
C CYS A 14 11.70 17.16 48.14
N LEU A 15 12.77 17.73 47.55
CA LEU A 15 12.85 17.95 46.12
C LEU A 15 12.96 16.59 45.43
N CYS A 16 11.83 16.06 44.95
CA CYS A 16 11.84 14.93 44.05
C CYS A 16 12.43 15.38 42.70
N CYS A 17 13.72 15.09 42.45
CA CYS A 17 14.30 15.13 41.12
C CYS A 17 13.63 14.06 40.26
N LEU A 18 12.57 14.42 39.58
CA LEU A 18 12.05 13.59 38.47
C LEU A 18 13.11 13.54 37.38
N PRO A 19 13.50 12.34 36.91
CA PRO A 19 14.40 12.27 35.77
C PRO A 19 13.71 12.90 34.57
N SER A 20 14.29 13.97 34.05
CA SER A 20 13.85 14.57 32.79
C SER A 20 14.02 13.53 31.68
N ALA A 21 12.91 12.94 31.22
CA ALA A 21 12.90 12.07 30.07
C ALA A 21 13.40 12.91 28.87
N LYS A 22 14.64 12.66 28.43
CA LYS A 22 15.17 13.25 27.20
C LYS A 22 14.26 12.75 26.08
N THR A 23 13.37 13.61 25.60
CA THR A 23 12.62 13.37 24.35
C THR A 23 13.64 13.19 23.24
N LYS A 24 13.74 11.97 22.71
CA LYS A 24 14.60 11.67 21.55
C LYS A 24 14.12 12.54 20.41
N ALA A 25 14.99 13.33 19.81
CA ALA A 25 14.62 14.15 18.67
C ALA A 25 14.09 13.24 17.55
N GLN A 26 12.88 13.53 17.07
CA GLN A 26 12.25 12.76 16.02
C GLN A 26 13.04 12.89 14.71
N THR A 27 13.35 11.78 14.06
CA THR A 27 14.00 11.78 12.74
C THR A 27 13.03 12.35 11.70
N LYS A 28 13.49 13.33 10.93
CA LYS A 28 12.73 13.92 9.82
C LYS A 28 13.43 13.64 8.50
N ASN A 29 12.73 12.96 7.61
CA ASN A 29 13.21 12.75 6.25
C ASN A 29 12.89 13.99 5.41
N ALA A 30 13.83 14.41 4.57
CA ALA A 30 13.68 15.59 3.70
C ALA A 30 13.12 15.23 2.33
N ALA A 31 13.38 14.03 1.84
CA ALA A 31 12.99 13.53 0.53
C ALA A 31 12.91 11.99 0.53
N ILE A 32 12.25 11.44 -0.46
CA ILE A 32 12.34 10.03 -0.85
C ILE A 32 13.63 9.86 -1.68
N ILE A 33 14.48 8.94 -1.25
CA ILE A 33 15.70 8.52 -1.98
C ILE A 33 15.50 7.04 -2.31
N PRO A 34 15.09 6.70 -3.55
CA PRO A 34 14.80 5.34 -3.93
C PRO A 34 16.01 4.42 -3.79
N GLY A 35 15.82 3.24 -3.20
CA GLY A 35 16.88 2.25 -3.01
C GLY A 35 17.74 2.41 -1.77
N GLU A 36 17.60 3.52 -1.04
CA GLU A 36 18.32 3.75 0.22
C GLU A 36 17.58 3.16 1.42
N VAL A 37 18.25 3.11 2.58
CA VAL A 37 17.63 2.73 3.85
C VAL A 37 16.73 3.85 4.33
N TRP A 38 15.42 3.62 4.35
CA TRP A 38 14.49 4.58 4.93
C TRP A 38 14.32 4.31 6.42
N LYS A 39 14.20 5.39 7.17
CA LYS A 39 14.06 5.33 8.63
C LYS A 39 12.71 5.89 9.06
N ASP A 40 12.15 5.25 10.09
CA ASP A 40 10.98 5.75 10.77
C ASP A 40 11.31 6.97 11.66
N THR A 41 10.29 7.56 12.27
CA THR A 41 10.44 8.74 13.13
C THR A 41 11.28 8.49 14.38
N ASP A 42 11.49 7.23 14.76
CA ASP A 42 12.35 6.84 15.87
C ASP A 42 13.80 6.53 15.44
N GLY A 43 14.07 6.58 14.11
CA GLY A 43 15.38 6.37 13.52
C GLY A 43 15.70 4.91 13.21
N ASN A 44 14.73 4.00 13.30
CA ASN A 44 14.90 2.59 12.93
C ASN A 44 14.65 2.40 11.43
N PRO A 45 15.33 1.43 10.77
CA PRO A 45 14.99 1.06 9.41
C PRO A 45 13.51 0.65 9.29
N ILE A 46 12.82 1.16 8.28
CA ILE A 46 11.46 0.73 7.96
C ILE A 46 11.51 -0.70 7.40
N ASN A 47 10.62 -1.56 7.87
CA ASN A 47 10.48 -2.93 7.42
C ASN A 47 9.00 -3.24 7.15
N ALA A 48 8.58 -3.02 5.89
CA ALA A 48 7.20 -3.19 5.41
C ALA A 48 7.21 -3.60 3.93
N HIS A 49 7.79 -4.77 3.64
CA HIS A 49 8.03 -5.25 2.28
C HIS A 49 6.78 -5.82 1.62
N GLY A 50 6.77 -5.87 0.29
CA GLY A 50 5.66 -6.41 -0.50
C GLY A 50 4.30 -5.76 -0.25
N GLY A 51 4.29 -4.64 0.43
CA GLY A 51 3.14 -4.03 1.06
C GLY A 51 2.30 -3.12 0.16
N GLY A 52 1.42 -2.37 0.80
CA GLY A 52 0.60 -1.33 0.18
C GLY A 52 0.20 -0.25 1.16
N LEU A 53 -0.35 0.83 0.62
CA LEU A 53 -0.85 1.95 1.39
C LEU A 53 -2.37 1.95 1.46
N LEU A 54 -2.89 2.36 2.60
CA LEU A 54 -4.29 2.75 2.79
C LEU A 54 -4.32 4.21 3.23
N TYR A 55 -5.09 5.04 2.53
CA TYR A 55 -5.44 6.38 3.01
C TYR A 55 -6.77 6.34 3.72
N HIS A 56 -6.80 6.75 4.98
CA HIS A 56 -8.02 6.80 5.78
C HIS A 56 -7.97 8.00 6.72
N GLU A 57 -9.02 8.82 6.71
CA GLU A 57 -9.18 9.99 7.60
C GLU A 57 -7.94 10.89 7.70
N GLY A 58 -7.37 11.27 6.55
CA GLY A 58 -6.24 12.19 6.49
C GLY A 58 -4.89 11.59 6.85
N THR A 59 -4.79 10.26 6.94
CA THR A 59 -3.57 9.55 7.29
C THR A 59 -3.32 8.40 6.31
N TYR A 60 -2.08 8.24 5.88
CA TYR A 60 -1.62 7.09 5.12
C TYR A 60 -1.12 6.03 6.09
N TYR A 61 -1.54 4.78 5.89
CA TYR A 61 -1.11 3.61 6.63
C TYR A 61 -0.40 2.66 5.67
N TRP A 62 0.85 2.34 5.96
CA TRP A 62 1.67 1.42 5.19
C TRP A 62 1.75 0.08 5.89
N TYR A 63 1.18 -0.94 5.26
CA TYR A 63 1.24 -2.31 5.73
C TYR A 63 2.21 -3.10 4.87
N GLY A 64 3.04 -3.94 5.49
CA GLY A 64 3.98 -4.78 4.75
C GLY A 64 4.49 -5.94 5.56
N GLU A 65 5.13 -6.87 4.87
CA GLU A 65 5.80 -8.00 5.47
C GLU A 65 6.94 -7.50 6.39
N TYR A 66 6.93 -7.92 7.64
CA TYR A 66 8.03 -7.63 8.56
C TYR A 66 9.08 -8.71 8.43
N LYS A 67 9.98 -8.55 7.47
CA LYS A 67 11.08 -9.49 7.17
C LYS A 67 12.26 -9.21 8.10
N LYS A 68 12.18 -9.72 9.32
CA LYS A 68 13.26 -9.57 10.30
C LYS A 68 13.86 -10.92 10.65
N GLY A 69 15.19 -10.97 10.70
CA GLY A 69 15.95 -12.16 11.04
C GLY A 69 16.66 -12.78 9.85
N GLU A 70 17.24 -13.95 10.07
CA GLU A 70 18.03 -14.63 9.06
C GLU A 70 17.23 -15.01 7.83
N THR A 71 17.82 -14.80 6.66
CA THR A 71 17.27 -15.29 5.40
C THR A 71 17.69 -16.73 5.17
N ILE A 72 16.73 -17.62 5.04
CA ILE A 72 16.88 -19.06 4.96
C ILE A 72 16.63 -19.53 3.53
N LEU A 73 17.53 -20.32 2.98
CA LEU A 73 17.25 -21.19 1.84
C LEU A 73 17.18 -22.63 2.39
N PRO A 74 15.97 -23.25 2.37
CA PRO A 74 15.81 -24.60 2.91
C PRO A 74 16.71 -25.62 2.18
N GLU A 75 17.28 -26.61 2.89
CA GLU A 75 18.16 -27.65 2.31
C GLU A 75 17.48 -28.49 1.22
N TRP A 76 16.16 -28.66 1.31
CA TRP A 76 15.35 -29.37 0.32
C TRP A 76 15.00 -28.54 -0.92
N ALA A 77 15.38 -27.24 -0.96
CA ALA A 77 14.96 -26.34 -2.03
C ALA A 77 15.54 -26.75 -3.38
N THR A 78 14.66 -26.89 -4.38
CA THR A 78 15.03 -27.14 -5.78
C THR A 78 15.08 -25.85 -6.61
N TRP A 79 14.71 -24.72 -6.01
CA TRP A 79 14.74 -23.38 -6.57
C TRP A 79 15.03 -22.36 -5.46
N GLU A 80 15.31 -21.12 -5.80
CA GLU A 80 15.72 -20.07 -4.86
C GLU A 80 14.52 -19.57 -4.01
N CYS A 81 13.87 -20.44 -3.25
CA CYS A 81 12.77 -20.09 -2.34
C CYS A 81 13.27 -19.48 -1.02
N TYR A 82 14.10 -18.45 -1.10
CA TYR A 82 14.55 -17.71 0.07
C TYR A 82 13.36 -17.17 0.87
N ARG A 83 13.45 -17.26 2.19
CA ARG A 83 12.44 -16.71 3.10
C ARG A 83 13.07 -16.26 4.41
N THR A 84 12.39 -15.41 5.14
CA THR A 84 12.59 -15.24 6.59
C THR A 84 11.47 -15.96 7.33
N ASP A 85 11.67 -16.26 8.60
CA ASP A 85 10.57 -16.71 9.44
C ASP A 85 9.47 -15.64 9.51
N VAL A 86 8.20 -16.06 9.47
CA VAL A 86 7.08 -15.13 9.59
C VAL A 86 7.12 -14.48 10.97
N THR A 87 7.29 -13.17 10.99
CA THR A 87 7.23 -12.35 12.20
C THR A 87 5.88 -11.63 12.29
N GLY A 88 5.27 -11.35 11.14
CA GLY A 88 3.96 -10.73 11.04
C GLY A 88 3.91 -9.64 9.96
N VAL A 89 2.83 -8.87 9.99
CA VAL A 89 2.64 -7.68 9.17
C VAL A 89 2.84 -6.43 10.01
N SER A 90 3.77 -5.58 9.59
CA SER A 90 4.01 -4.27 10.20
C SER A 90 3.00 -3.23 9.70
N CYS A 91 2.78 -2.20 10.52
CA CYS A 91 2.04 -1.00 10.14
C CYS A 91 2.84 0.25 10.49
N TYR A 92 2.89 1.18 9.54
CA TYR A 92 3.43 2.52 9.75
C TYR A 92 2.39 3.55 9.35
N SER A 93 2.37 4.71 10.01
CA SER A 93 1.47 5.81 9.66
C SER A 93 2.24 7.07 9.27
N SER A 94 1.70 7.84 8.33
CA SER A 94 2.25 9.12 7.87
C SER A 94 1.16 10.07 7.41
N LYS A 95 1.40 11.37 7.55
CA LYS A 95 0.55 12.42 6.97
C LYS A 95 1.17 13.09 5.74
N ASP A 96 2.43 12.80 5.47
CA ASP A 96 3.21 13.47 4.42
C ASP A 96 3.96 12.51 3.48
N LEU A 97 3.80 11.17 3.68
CA LEU A 97 4.44 10.10 2.91
C LEU A 97 5.98 10.06 3.02
N LEU A 98 6.56 10.87 3.89
CA LEU A 98 7.99 10.94 4.18
C LEU A 98 8.34 10.50 5.58
N ASN A 99 7.56 10.97 6.56
CA ASN A 99 7.82 10.73 7.97
C ASN A 99 6.87 9.67 8.47
N TRP A 100 7.38 8.46 8.64
CA TRP A 100 6.63 7.26 8.99
C TRP A 100 6.81 6.92 10.47
N LYS A 101 5.72 6.87 11.21
CA LYS A 101 5.70 6.40 12.59
C LYS A 101 5.41 4.89 12.58
N PHE A 102 6.23 4.11 13.26
CA PHE A 102 5.94 2.68 13.49
C PHE A 102 4.76 2.53 14.45
N GLU A 103 3.71 1.86 14.02
CA GLU A 103 2.51 1.60 14.82
C GLU A 103 2.51 0.20 15.44
N GLY A 104 3.40 -0.68 15.01
CA GLY A 104 3.55 -2.03 15.55
C GLY A 104 3.35 -3.14 14.52
N ILE A 105 3.37 -4.37 15.00
CA ILE A 105 3.01 -5.57 14.23
C ILE A 105 1.52 -5.79 14.41
N VAL A 106 0.74 -5.49 13.36
CA VAL A 106 -0.72 -5.51 13.42
C VAL A 106 -1.33 -6.90 13.11
N LEU A 107 -0.58 -7.78 12.49
CA LEU A 107 -0.92 -9.21 12.35
C LEU A 107 0.30 -10.03 12.77
N PRO A 108 0.41 -10.43 14.04
CA PRO A 108 1.57 -11.14 14.55
C PRO A 108 1.59 -12.61 14.13
N ALA A 109 2.79 -13.20 14.11
CA ALA A 109 2.97 -14.64 13.94
C ALA A 109 2.33 -15.43 15.08
N VAL A 110 1.85 -16.64 14.77
CA VAL A 110 1.34 -17.64 15.73
C VAL A 110 2.40 -18.70 15.97
N LYS A 111 3.08 -18.65 17.13
CA LYS A 111 4.26 -19.48 17.41
C LYS A 111 3.91 -20.87 17.95
N ASP A 112 2.77 -20.99 18.64
CA ASP A 112 2.44 -22.19 19.41
C ASP A 112 1.73 -23.27 18.59
N ASP A 113 1.31 -22.98 17.33
CA ASP A 113 0.69 -23.95 16.43
C ASP A 113 1.44 -24.01 15.08
N LYS A 114 2.24 -25.04 14.89
CA LYS A 114 2.99 -25.28 13.64
C LYS A 114 2.10 -25.49 12.40
N LYS A 115 0.82 -25.80 12.58
CA LYS A 115 -0.14 -25.98 11.49
C LYS A 115 -0.77 -24.65 11.07
N HIS A 116 -0.73 -23.64 11.94
CA HIS A 116 -1.30 -22.33 11.67
C HIS A 116 -0.60 -21.67 10.49
N ASP A 117 -1.35 -20.95 9.66
CA ASP A 117 -0.85 -20.26 8.48
C ASP A 117 0.19 -19.17 8.80
N LEU A 118 0.07 -18.55 9.95
CA LEU A 118 0.96 -17.50 10.43
C LEU A 118 2.09 -18.04 11.31
N HIS A 119 2.34 -19.36 11.32
CA HIS A 119 3.46 -19.91 12.07
C HIS A 119 4.80 -19.44 11.42
N PRO A 120 5.86 -19.17 12.19
CA PRO A 120 7.16 -18.73 11.67
C PRO A 120 7.71 -19.54 10.51
N SER A 121 7.52 -20.87 10.51
CA SER A 121 7.97 -21.75 9.43
C SER A 121 7.17 -21.67 8.11
N LYS A 122 6.15 -20.83 8.05
CA LYS A 122 5.32 -20.61 6.86
C LYS A 122 5.81 -19.40 6.07
N VAL A 123 5.03 -18.99 5.06
CA VAL A 123 5.29 -17.80 4.25
C VAL A 123 4.04 -16.92 4.24
N LEU A 124 4.23 -15.64 4.50
CA LEU A 124 3.20 -14.60 4.43
C LEU A 124 3.75 -13.45 3.59
N GLU A 125 3.12 -13.18 2.45
CA GLU A 125 3.60 -12.20 1.48
C GLU A 125 2.49 -11.28 0.99
N ARG A 126 2.88 -10.13 0.42
CA ARG A 126 2.01 -9.18 -0.28
C ARG A 126 0.77 -8.73 0.51
N PRO A 127 0.86 -8.37 1.81
CA PRO A 127 -0.30 -7.89 2.55
C PRO A 127 -0.80 -6.57 1.97
N LYS A 128 -2.12 -6.46 1.81
CA LYS A 128 -2.83 -5.25 1.37
C LYS A 128 -4.06 -5.06 2.25
N VAL A 129 -4.32 -3.83 2.65
CA VAL A 129 -5.47 -3.49 3.49
C VAL A 129 -6.39 -2.55 2.74
N ILE A 130 -7.68 -2.85 2.76
CA ILE A 130 -8.75 -1.99 2.26
C ILE A 130 -9.77 -1.73 3.36
N TYR A 131 -10.40 -0.55 3.31
CA TYR A 131 -11.46 -0.19 4.26
C TYR A 131 -12.83 -0.44 3.66
N ASN A 132 -13.69 -1.10 4.43
CA ASN A 132 -15.07 -1.38 4.02
C ASN A 132 -16.01 -0.36 4.67
N GLU A 133 -16.54 0.54 3.87
CA GLU A 133 -17.45 1.60 4.32
C GLU A 133 -18.77 1.07 4.89
N LYS A 134 -19.25 -0.11 4.44
CA LYS A 134 -20.51 -0.70 4.92
C LYS A 134 -20.35 -1.34 6.29
N THR A 135 -19.30 -2.13 6.48
CA THR A 135 -19.05 -2.88 7.72
C THR A 135 -18.18 -2.11 8.71
N LYS A 136 -17.58 -0.98 8.28
CA LYS A 136 -16.61 -0.18 9.06
C LYS A 136 -15.40 -0.99 9.51
N LYS A 137 -14.99 -2.00 8.72
CA LYS A 137 -13.85 -2.86 9.00
C LYS A 137 -12.68 -2.57 8.06
N PHE A 138 -11.49 -2.71 8.59
CA PHE A 138 -10.26 -2.81 7.82
C PHE A 138 -10.06 -4.28 7.47
N VAL A 139 -9.95 -4.59 6.18
CA VAL A 139 -9.81 -5.96 5.67
C VAL A 139 -8.46 -6.11 5.03
N MET A 140 -7.66 -7.02 5.55
CA MET A 140 -6.34 -7.38 5.03
C MET A 140 -6.45 -8.64 4.18
N TRP A 141 -5.84 -8.61 3.01
CA TRP A 141 -5.60 -9.77 2.16
C TRP A 141 -4.10 -9.99 2.02
N ALA A 142 -3.66 -11.23 2.03
CA ALA A 142 -2.26 -11.60 1.87
C ALA A 142 -2.11 -12.91 1.12
N HIS A 143 -0.96 -13.13 0.50
CA HIS A 143 -0.53 -14.42 -0.01
C HIS A 143 -0.01 -15.27 1.15
N VAL A 144 -0.55 -16.47 1.31
CA VAL A 144 -0.20 -17.40 2.37
C VAL A 144 0.28 -18.71 1.77
N GLU A 145 1.49 -19.14 2.20
CA GLU A 145 2.13 -20.33 1.68
C GLU A 145 2.68 -21.25 2.76
N SER A 146 2.77 -22.53 2.40
CA SER A 146 3.69 -23.45 3.05
C SER A 146 5.14 -23.12 2.67
N ALA A 147 6.11 -23.59 3.45
CA ALA A 147 7.52 -23.32 3.19
C ALA A 147 8.00 -23.77 1.80
N ASP A 148 7.32 -24.76 1.21
CA ASP A 148 7.59 -25.31 -0.13
C ASP A 148 6.76 -24.67 -1.25
N TYR A 149 5.97 -23.61 -0.93
CA TYR A 149 5.09 -22.92 -1.86
C TYR A 149 4.02 -23.79 -2.53
N SER A 150 3.61 -24.91 -1.89
CA SER A 150 2.58 -25.81 -2.43
C SER A 150 1.15 -25.43 -2.03
N LYS A 151 0.98 -24.57 -1.00
CA LYS A 151 -0.34 -24.19 -0.48
C LYS A 151 -1.08 -23.22 -1.40
N ALA A 152 -0.44 -22.15 -1.86
CA ALA A 152 -0.94 -21.14 -2.77
C ALA A 152 -2.35 -20.62 -2.42
N CYS A 153 -2.50 -20.01 -1.25
CA CYS A 153 -3.76 -19.51 -0.74
C CYS A 153 -3.75 -17.98 -0.53
N ALA A 154 -4.93 -17.39 -0.61
CA ALA A 154 -5.18 -16.05 -0.09
C ALA A 154 -5.56 -16.14 1.39
N GLY A 155 -4.92 -15.38 2.25
CA GLY A 155 -5.26 -15.21 3.66
C GLY A 155 -6.04 -13.92 3.87
N VAL A 156 -7.00 -13.94 4.80
CA VAL A 156 -7.83 -12.79 5.14
C VAL A 156 -7.76 -12.53 6.65
N ALA A 157 -7.64 -11.25 7.02
CA ALA A 157 -7.72 -10.80 8.40
C ALA A 157 -8.52 -9.50 8.50
N VAL A 158 -9.09 -9.22 9.66
CA VAL A 158 -9.96 -8.05 9.90
C VAL A 158 -9.59 -7.31 11.17
N SER A 159 -9.78 -5.98 11.16
CA SER A 159 -9.63 -5.13 12.34
C SER A 159 -10.70 -4.03 12.38
N ASP A 160 -10.97 -3.52 13.57
CA ASP A 160 -11.82 -2.33 13.79
C ASP A 160 -11.04 -1.01 13.68
N SER A 161 -9.72 -1.08 13.65
CA SER A 161 -8.83 0.08 13.64
C SER A 161 -7.70 -0.12 12.62
N PRO A 162 -7.23 0.93 11.94
CA PRO A 162 -6.14 0.81 10.98
C PRO A 162 -4.81 0.37 11.64
N THR A 163 -4.61 0.68 12.90
CA THR A 163 -3.41 0.32 13.69
C THR A 163 -3.66 -0.73 14.76
N GLY A 164 -4.90 -1.23 14.84
CA GLY A 164 -5.27 -2.29 15.78
C GLY A 164 -4.82 -3.67 15.30
N THR A 165 -4.80 -4.62 16.23
CA THR A 165 -4.49 -6.02 15.89
C THR A 165 -5.56 -6.58 14.96
N PHE A 166 -5.13 -7.15 13.85
CA PHE A 166 -6.00 -7.86 12.92
C PHE A 166 -6.26 -9.27 13.43
N THR A 167 -7.51 -9.67 13.41
CA THR A 167 -7.93 -11.06 13.68
C THR A 167 -7.87 -11.85 12.37
N TYR A 168 -7.04 -12.89 12.35
CA TYR A 168 -6.92 -13.77 11.18
C TYR A 168 -8.20 -14.60 11.03
N VAL A 169 -8.82 -14.52 9.85
CA VAL A 169 -10.06 -15.25 9.52
C VAL A 169 -9.76 -16.65 8.96
N GLY A 170 -8.65 -16.76 8.22
CA GLY A 170 -8.22 -18.01 7.60
C GLY A 170 -7.68 -17.80 6.19
N SER A 171 -7.33 -18.89 5.52
CA SER A 171 -6.88 -18.89 4.14
C SER A 171 -7.66 -19.89 3.28
N PHE A 172 -7.74 -19.59 1.99
CA PHE A 172 -8.40 -20.43 1.00
C PHE A 172 -7.84 -20.16 -0.40
N ARG A 173 -8.15 -21.04 -1.33
CA ARG A 173 -7.91 -20.81 -2.76
C ARG A 173 -9.13 -20.11 -3.37
N PRO A 174 -9.02 -18.83 -3.77
CA PRO A 174 -10.14 -18.09 -4.34
C PRO A 174 -10.65 -18.79 -5.61
N ASN A 175 -11.96 -19.02 -5.68
CA ASN A 175 -12.61 -19.75 -6.79
C ASN A 175 -12.02 -21.16 -7.03
N GLY A 176 -11.41 -21.77 -6.01
CA GLY A 176 -10.73 -23.07 -6.09
C GLY A 176 -9.35 -23.02 -6.76
N ALA A 177 -8.88 -21.83 -7.18
CA ALA A 177 -7.63 -21.63 -7.91
C ALA A 177 -6.47 -21.25 -6.97
N MET A 178 -5.23 -21.56 -7.35
CA MET A 178 -4.03 -21.06 -6.65
C MET A 178 -4.07 -19.54 -6.56
N SER A 179 -3.60 -18.99 -5.43
CA SER A 179 -3.45 -17.54 -5.25
C SER A 179 -2.07 -17.27 -4.65
N ARG A 180 -1.22 -16.61 -5.44
CA ARG A 180 0.12 -16.19 -5.05
C ARG A 180 0.21 -14.68 -5.00
N ASP A 181 1.19 -14.06 -5.66
CA ASP A 181 1.34 -12.60 -5.67
C ASP A 181 0.00 -11.91 -5.94
N GLN A 182 -0.37 -10.98 -5.07
CA GLN A 182 -1.71 -10.42 -5.08
C GLN A 182 -1.76 -8.95 -4.70
N THR A 183 -2.84 -8.31 -5.11
CA THR A 183 -3.30 -7.00 -4.60
C THR A 183 -4.82 -6.99 -4.52
N VAL A 184 -5.37 -6.05 -3.77
CA VAL A 184 -6.79 -5.74 -3.73
C VAL A 184 -7.03 -4.30 -4.13
N PHE A 185 -8.15 -4.06 -4.79
CA PHE A 185 -8.55 -2.74 -5.28
C PHE A 185 -10.03 -2.51 -4.99
N VAL A 186 -10.38 -1.32 -4.47
CA VAL A 186 -11.76 -0.88 -4.28
C VAL A 186 -12.08 0.16 -5.34
N ASP A 187 -13.10 -0.10 -6.15
CA ASP A 187 -13.57 0.82 -7.18
C ASP A 187 -14.49 1.91 -6.60
N ASP A 188 -14.72 2.98 -7.35
CA ASP A 188 -15.52 4.16 -6.95
C ASP A 188 -16.95 3.79 -6.53
N ASN A 189 -17.48 2.69 -7.02
CA ASN A 189 -18.80 2.16 -6.67
C ASN A 189 -18.83 1.35 -5.36
N GLY A 190 -17.68 1.23 -4.68
CA GLY A 190 -17.51 0.46 -3.45
C GLY A 190 -17.40 -1.05 -3.64
N LYS A 191 -17.31 -1.55 -4.87
CA LYS A 191 -16.97 -2.95 -5.13
C LYS A 191 -15.47 -3.16 -4.99
N ALA A 192 -15.10 -4.29 -4.40
CA ALA A 192 -13.69 -4.67 -4.26
C ALA A 192 -13.35 -5.86 -5.15
N TYR A 193 -12.08 -5.91 -5.55
CA TYR A 193 -11.55 -6.95 -6.43
C TYR A 193 -10.19 -7.40 -5.93
N GLN A 194 -9.95 -8.71 -6.00
CA GLN A 194 -8.62 -9.29 -5.80
C GLN A 194 -8.01 -9.61 -7.16
N PHE A 195 -6.75 -9.20 -7.36
CA PHE A 195 -5.91 -9.55 -8.49
C PHE A 195 -4.82 -10.48 -7.98
N TYR A 196 -4.64 -11.63 -8.60
CA TYR A 196 -3.66 -12.61 -8.09
C TYR A 196 -3.10 -13.51 -9.19
N SER A 197 -1.84 -13.90 -9.02
CA SER A 197 -1.18 -14.88 -9.88
C SER A 197 -1.68 -16.27 -9.53
N SER A 198 -2.03 -17.02 -10.55
CA SER A 198 -2.61 -18.36 -10.43
C SER A 198 -1.99 -19.34 -11.42
N GLU A 199 -2.43 -20.60 -11.43
CA GLU A 199 -1.94 -21.63 -12.34
C GLU A 199 -0.39 -21.74 -12.34
N ASN A 200 0.22 -21.81 -11.15
CA ASN A 200 1.68 -21.73 -10.97
C ASN A 200 2.29 -20.45 -11.58
N ASN A 201 1.65 -19.31 -11.36
CA ASN A 201 1.98 -17.98 -11.87
C ASN A 201 1.81 -17.82 -13.40
N ALA A 202 1.27 -18.82 -14.09
CA ALA A 202 1.11 -18.75 -15.54
C ALA A 202 0.00 -17.78 -15.99
N THR A 203 -1.01 -17.52 -15.13
CA THR A 203 -2.21 -16.75 -15.50
C THR A 203 -2.59 -15.83 -14.35
N LEU A 204 -2.98 -14.59 -14.65
CA LEU A 204 -3.47 -13.65 -13.64
C LEU A 204 -5.00 -13.71 -13.57
N TYR A 205 -5.52 -13.87 -12.35
CA TYR A 205 -6.94 -13.89 -12.07
C TYR A 205 -7.40 -12.57 -11.47
N ILE A 206 -8.62 -12.17 -11.78
CA ILE A 206 -9.30 -11.03 -11.17
C ILE A 206 -10.64 -11.53 -10.64
N SER A 207 -10.85 -11.44 -9.32
CA SER A 207 -12.07 -11.90 -8.66
C SER A 207 -12.82 -10.74 -8.02
N GLU A 208 -14.11 -10.63 -8.29
CA GLU A 208 -15.00 -9.71 -7.57
C GLU A 208 -15.20 -10.26 -6.14
N LEU A 209 -15.07 -9.38 -5.12
CA LEU A 209 -15.26 -9.74 -3.72
C LEU A 209 -16.70 -9.51 -3.27
N THR A 210 -17.11 -10.22 -2.22
CA THR A 210 -18.39 -9.99 -1.52
C THR A 210 -18.46 -8.60 -0.90
N ASP A 211 -19.65 -8.15 -0.54
CA ASP A 211 -19.92 -6.81 0.01
C ASP A 211 -19.16 -6.52 1.32
N ASP A 212 -18.79 -7.55 2.08
CA ASP A 212 -17.96 -7.47 3.28
C ASP A 212 -16.45 -7.53 2.99
N TYR A 213 -16.05 -7.76 1.73
CA TYR A 213 -14.68 -7.92 1.23
C TYR A 213 -13.95 -9.17 1.74
N LEU A 214 -14.65 -10.15 2.33
CA LEU A 214 -14.01 -11.29 2.97
C LEU A 214 -13.84 -12.51 2.06
N LYS A 215 -14.58 -12.57 0.94
CA LYS A 215 -14.58 -13.74 0.04
C LYS A 215 -14.81 -13.31 -1.41
N PRO A 216 -14.41 -14.14 -2.40
CA PRO A 216 -14.84 -13.94 -3.78
C PRO A 216 -16.35 -14.25 -3.92
N THR A 217 -17.02 -13.52 -4.82
CA THR A 217 -18.43 -13.77 -5.17
C THR A 217 -18.65 -15.01 -6.04
N GLY A 218 -17.57 -15.60 -6.56
CA GLY A 218 -17.61 -16.62 -7.60
C GLY A 218 -17.48 -16.04 -9.03
N ARG A 219 -17.58 -14.70 -9.19
CA ARG A 219 -17.32 -14.02 -10.46
C ARG A 219 -15.83 -13.70 -10.59
N TYR A 220 -15.21 -14.20 -11.63
CA TYR A 220 -13.79 -13.94 -11.91
C TYR A 220 -13.49 -13.97 -13.40
N THR A 221 -12.36 -13.39 -13.77
CA THR A 221 -11.81 -13.45 -15.12
C THR A 221 -10.36 -13.93 -15.07
N ARG A 222 -9.91 -14.52 -16.18
CA ARG A 222 -8.54 -14.95 -16.41
C ARG A 222 -7.92 -14.04 -17.45
N ASN A 223 -6.79 -13.42 -17.10
CA ASN A 223 -6.08 -12.46 -17.94
C ASN A 223 -4.63 -12.89 -18.08
N PHE A 224 -3.94 -12.44 -19.10
CA PHE A 224 -2.54 -12.77 -19.37
C PHE A 224 -2.26 -14.27 -19.31
N VAL A 225 -3.17 -15.06 -19.91
CA VAL A 225 -3.12 -16.52 -19.88
C VAL A 225 -1.82 -17.02 -20.46
N LYS A 226 -1.06 -17.81 -19.67
CA LYS A 226 0.27 -18.36 -19.98
C LYS A 226 1.34 -17.28 -20.24
N GLN A 227 1.19 -16.07 -19.70
CA GLN A 227 2.16 -14.98 -19.83
C GLN A 227 3.01 -14.78 -18.56
N SER A 228 2.74 -15.53 -17.50
CA SER A 228 3.52 -15.54 -16.24
C SER A 228 3.71 -14.14 -15.64
N ARG A 229 2.57 -13.46 -15.36
CA ARG A 229 2.59 -12.14 -14.71
C ARG A 229 2.43 -12.25 -13.21
N GLU A 230 3.29 -11.53 -12.47
CA GLU A 230 3.33 -11.46 -11.01
C GLU A 230 3.21 -10.02 -10.51
N ALA A 231 3.15 -9.85 -9.17
CA ALA A 231 3.24 -8.58 -8.48
C ALA A 231 2.26 -7.50 -9.00
N PRO A 232 0.96 -7.81 -9.15
CA PRO A 232 -0.01 -6.85 -9.67
C PRO A 232 -0.14 -5.64 -8.75
N ALA A 233 -0.15 -4.43 -9.34
CA ALA A 233 -0.39 -3.15 -8.67
C ALA A 233 -1.37 -2.33 -9.52
N VAL A 234 -2.58 -2.09 -9.01
CA VAL A 234 -3.72 -1.60 -9.77
C VAL A 234 -4.08 -0.18 -9.38
N PHE A 235 -4.41 0.65 -10.37
CA PHE A 235 -4.92 2.00 -10.17
C PHE A 235 -5.94 2.39 -11.25
N LYS A 236 -6.72 3.43 -10.96
CA LYS A 236 -7.69 4.00 -11.90
C LYS A 236 -7.28 5.42 -12.28
N TYR A 237 -7.28 5.72 -13.57
CA TYR A 237 -6.97 7.04 -14.09
C TYR A 237 -7.82 7.34 -15.32
N ASN A 238 -8.46 8.53 -15.35
CA ASN A 238 -9.33 8.98 -16.45
C ASN A 238 -10.38 7.94 -16.88
N GLY A 239 -11.02 7.29 -15.89
CA GLY A 239 -12.09 6.32 -16.12
C GLY A 239 -11.62 4.95 -16.63
N LYS A 240 -10.31 4.74 -16.83
CA LYS A 240 -9.71 3.46 -17.20
C LYS A 240 -8.95 2.85 -16.03
N TYR A 241 -8.78 1.54 -16.07
CA TYR A 241 -8.02 0.80 -15.08
C TYR A 241 -6.65 0.44 -15.65
N TYR A 242 -5.64 0.58 -14.83
CA TYR A 242 -4.26 0.29 -15.17
C TYR A 242 -3.66 -0.69 -14.17
N MET A 243 -2.77 -1.54 -14.63
CA MET A 243 -2.07 -2.50 -13.80
C MET A 243 -0.60 -2.58 -14.18
N LEU A 244 0.26 -2.34 -13.20
CA LEU A 244 1.67 -2.73 -13.27
C LEU A 244 1.79 -4.20 -12.87
N SER A 245 2.71 -4.91 -13.48
CA SER A 245 3.06 -6.28 -13.12
C SER A 245 4.49 -6.58 -13.54
N SER A 246 5.09 -7.62 -12.96
CA SER A 246 6.39 -8.15 -13.35
C SER A 246 6.24 -9.46 -14.12
N GLY A 247 7.30 -9.89 -14.80
CA GLY A 247 7.45 -11.29 -15.21
C GLY A 247 7.74 -12.18 -14.00
N CYS A 248 7.76 -13.50 -14.19
CA CYS A 248 8.05 -14.49 -13.17
C CYS A 248 9.51 -14.96 -13.29
N THR A 249 10.41 -14.32 -12.56
CA THR A 249 11.86 -14.63 -12.52
C THR A 249 12.37 -14.90 -11.10
N GLY A 250 11.47 -15.29 -10.19
CA GLY A 250 11.79 -15.45 -8.77
C GLY A 250 12.19 -14.11 -8.15
N TRP A 251 13.32 -14.09 -7.44
CA TRP A 251 13.83 -12.89 -6.79
C TRP A 251 14.63 -11.96 -7.72
N ASP A 252 14.94 -12.39 -8.93
CA ASP A 252 15.74 -11.60 -9.87
C ASP A 252 14.85 -10.55 -10.56
N PRO A 253 15.35 -9.31 -10.71
CA PRO A 253 14.58 -8.23 -11.31
C PRO A 253 14.33 -8.48 -12.81
N ASN A 254 13.18 -8.05 -13.29
CA ASN A 254 12.80 -8.10 -14.68
C ASN A 254 12.06 -6.83 -15.10
N VAL A 255 11.72 -6.73 -16.37
CA VAL A 255 11.00 -5.57 -16.91
C VAL A 255 9.55 -5.54 -16.43
N ALA A 256 9.13 -4.39 -15.90
CA ALA A 256 7.72 -4.15 -15.59
C ALA A 256 6.89 -3.99 -16.88
N GLU A 257 5.65 -4.39 -16.81
CA GLU A 257 4.65 -4.12 -17.85
C GLU A 257 3.47 -3.36 -17.25
N LEU A 258 3.03 -2.36 -17.99
CA LEU A 258 1.78 -1.65 -17.76
C LEU A 258 0.71 -2.21 -18.69
N ALA A 259 -0.46 -2.49 -18.16
CA ALA A 259 -1.63 -2.89 -18.93
C ALA A 259 -2.80 -1.96 -18.64
N VAL A 260 -3.78 -1.89 -19.56
CA VAL A 260 -4.97 -1.05 -19.47
C VAL A 260 -6.23 -1.84 -19.78
N ALA A 261 -7.34 -1.47 -19.11
CA ALA A 261 -8.68 -1.97 -19.41
C ALA A 261 -9.73 -0.87 -19.23
N ASP A 262 -10.83 -0.97 -19.99
CA ASP A 262 -12.00 -0.08 -19.83
C ASP A 262 -12.89 -0.50 -18.64
N SER A 263 -12.79 -1.76 -18.21
CA SER A 263 -13.46 -2.27 -17.02
C SER A 263 -12.61 -3.31 -16.32
N ILE A 264 -12.72 -3.40 -14.99
CA ILE A 264 -11.90 -4.31 -14.16
C ILE A 264 -12.03 -5.77 -14.62
N MET A 265 -13.27 -6.20 -14.85
CA MET A 265 -13.60 -7.58 -15.25
C MET A 265 -13.58 -7.77 -16.78
N GLY A 266 -13.10 -6.77 -17.52
CA GLY A 266 -13.00 -6.79 -18.98
C GLY A 266 -11.68 -7.37 -19.47
N GLN A 267 -11.41 -7.09 -20.74
CA GLN A 267 -10.15 -7.47 -21.38
C GLN A 267 -9.06 -6.44 -21.05
N TRP A 268 -7.92 -6.93 -20.63
CA TRP A 268 -6.72 -6.14 -20.37
C TRP A 268 -5.76 -6.21 -21.55
N THR A 269 -5.20 -5.07 -21.93
CA THR A 269 -4.24 -4.94 -23.03
C THR A 269 -2.92 -4.41 -22.50
N THR A 270 -1.82 -5.11 -22.77
CA THR A 270 -0.48 -4.66 -22.44
C THR A 270 -0.09 -3.43 -23.25
N ILE A 271 0.39 -2.38 -22.57
CA ILE A 271 0.94 -1.16 -23.17
C ILE A 271 2.45 -1.32 -23.36
N GLY A 272 3.14 -1.94 -22.39
CA GLY A 272 4.59 -2.14 -22.35
C GLY A 272 5.23 -1.62 -21.08
N ASN A 273 6.55 -1.44 -21.10
CA ASN A 273 7.31 -0.94 -19.97
C ASN A 273 7.08 0.56 -19.74
N PRO A 274 6.52 0.98 -18.59
CA PRO A 274 6.35 2.41 -18.29
C PRO A 274 7.60 3.06 -17.69
N CYS A 275 8.59 2.27 -17.25
CA CYS A 275 9.79 2.78 -16.60
C CYS A 275 10.69 3.49 -17.61
N THR A 276 11.31 4.62 -17.21
CA THR A 276 12.23 5.40 -18.07
C THR A 276 13.44 5.86 -17.27
N GLY A 277 14.59 5.93 -17.94
CA GLY A 277 15.87 6.28 -17.33
C GLY A 277 16.80 5.09 -17.15
N PRO A 278 17.87 5.22 -16.34
CA PRO A 278 18.83 4.14 -16.09
C PRO A 278 18.15 2.89 -15.50
N ASP A 279 18.53 1.71 -16.00
CA ASP A 279 18.03 0.39 -15.53
C ASP A 279 16.50 0.20 -15.63
N ALA A 280 15.83 0.97 -16.49
CA ALA A 280 14.39 0.88 -16.73
C ALA A 280 13.97 -0.49 -17.29
N ASP A 281 14.83 -1.16 -18.04
CA ASP A 281 14.66 -2.52 -18.57
C ASP A 281 14.67 -3.62 -17.48
N LYS A 282 15.08 -3.27 -16.26
CA LYS A 282 15.05 -4.13 -15.06
C LYS A 282 14.20 -3.55 -13.95
N THR A 283 13.31 -2.60 -14.28
CA THR A 283 12.47 -1.92 -13.29
C THR A 283 13.29 -1.36 -12.13
N PHE A 284 14.47 -0.76 -12.45
CA PHE A 284 15.40 -0.20 -11.45
C PHE A 284 15.85 -1.24 -10.40
N TYR A 285 16.01 -2.51 -10.81
CA TYR A 285 16.28 -3.67 -9.96
C TYR A 285 15.21 -3.92 -8.88
N ALA A 286 13.95 -3.59 -9.15
CA ALA A 286 12.86 -3.72 -8.21
C ALA A 286 11.64 -4.40 -8.85
N GLN A 287 10.68 -4.82 -8.03
CA GLN A 287 9.43 -5.45 -8.44
C GLN A 287 8.24 -4.63 -7.91
N SER A 288 7.21 -4.45 -8.72
CA SER A 288 6.00 -3.71 -8.32
C SER A 288 5.32 -4.33 -7.09
N THR A 289 4.70 -3.48 -6.28
CA THR A 289 3.90 -3.95 -5.15
C THR A 289 2.58 -3.22 -5.01
N TYR A 290 2.53 -1.91 -5.27
CA TYR A 290 1.33 -1.10 -5.15
C TYR A 290 1.42 0.18 -6.00
N VAL A 291 0.27 0.79 -6.30
CA VAL A 291 0.20 2.17 -6.81
C VAL A 291 -0.76 2.95 -5.90
N GLN A 292 -0.23 4.01 -5.29
CA GLN A 292 -1.01 4.87 -4.40
C GLN A 292 -1.38 6.17 -5.08
N GLN A 293 -2.67 6.46 -5.17
CA GLN A 293 -3.15 7.80 -5.48
C GLN A 293 -2.95 8.73 -4.29
N ILE A 294 -2.46 9.95 -4.54
CA ILE A 294 -2.28 10.97 -3.51
C ILE A 294 -3.53 11.82 -3.44
N TYR A 295 -4.25 11.69 -2.35
CA TYR A 295 -5.51 12.41 -2.16
C TYR A 295 -5.28 13.92 -2.00
N GLY A 296 -6.16 14.70 -2.63
CA GLY A 296 -6.06 16.17 -2.65
C GLY A 296 -5.01 16.72 -3.62
N LYS A 297 -4.38 15.89 -4.45
CA LYS A 297 -3.32 16.27 -5.40
C LYS A 297 -3.64 15.87 -6.85
N GLY A 298 -4.90 15.94 -7.26
CA GLY A 298 -5.31 15.68 -8.66
C GLY A 298 -4.83 14.33 -9.20
N ASN A 299 -4.09 14.34 -10.31
CA ASN A 299 -3.53 13.15 -10.97
C ASN A 299 -2.18 12.74 -10.38
N ALA A 300 -2.03 12.78 -9.07
CA ALA A 300 -0.81 12.41 -8.37
C ALA A 300 -0.85 10.95 -7.92
N TYR A 301 0.12 10.16 -8.39
CA TYR A 301 0.23 8.74 -8.07
C TYR A 301 1.69 8.37 -7.78
N ILE A 302 1.90 7.48 -6.84
CA ILE A 302 3.20 6.88 -6.52
C ILE A 302 3.17 5.42 -6.93
N ALA A 303 4.06 5.01 -7.82
CA ALA A 303 4.37 3.60 -8.05
C ALA A 303 5.34 3.13 -6.97
N MET A 304 4.97 2.06 -6.29
CA MET A 304 5.74 1.46 -5.21
C MET A 304 6.33 0.13 -5.68
N PHE A 305 7.62 -0.04 -5.42
CA PHE A 305 8.37 -1.24 -5.75
C PHE A 305 9.24 -1.66 -4.57
N ASP A 306 9.54 -2.96 -4.49
CA ASP A 306 10.54 -3.51 -3.58
C ASP A 306 11.76 -3.97 -4.37
N ARG A 307 12.95 -3.52 -3.96
CA ARG A 307 14.24 -3.99 -4.46
C ARG A 307 14.71 -5.10 -3.55
N TRP A 308 14.41 -6.33 -3.96
CA TRP A 308 14.69 -7.52 -3.16
C TRP A 308 16.18 -7.81 -3.06
N LYS A 309 16.67 -8.07 -1.84
CA LYS A 309 17.98 -8.60 -1.57
C LYS A 309 17.83 -10.07 -1.16
N LYS A 310 17.75 -10.97 -2.15
CA LYS A 310 17.29 -12.36 -1.97
C LYS A 310 18.06 -13.17 -0.90
N LYS A 311 19.33 -12.85 -0.63
CA LYS A 311 20.16 -13.51 0.40
C LYS A 311 20.13 -12.79 1.75
N ASP A 312 19.45 -11.66 1.85
CA ASP A 312 19.31 -10.86 3.05
C ASP A 312 18.01 -10.02 2.93
N LEU A 313 16.88 -10.71 3.08
CA LEU A 313 15.57 -10.13 2.82
C LEU A 313 15.21 -8.98 3.77
N GLU A 314 15.79 -8.97 4.99
CA GLU A 314 15.64 -7.84 5.92
C GLU A 314 16.23 -6.54 5.35
N ASP A 315 17.30 -6.65 4.57
CA ASP A 315 18.00 -5.52 3.94
C ASP A 315 17.49 -5.19 2.53
N SER A 316 16.31 -5.65 2.13
CA SER A 316 15.63 -5.21 0.91
C SER A 316 15.30 -3.72 0.99
N ARG A 317 15.14 -3.05 -0.16
CA ARG A 317 14.96 -1.59 -0.24
C ARG A 317 13.64 -1.25 -0.95
N TYR A 318 13.22 0.00 -0.79
CA TYR A 318 12.03 0.53 -1.44
C TYR A 318 12.43 1.45 -2.58
N VAL A 319 11.71 1.33 -3.69
CA VAL A 319 11.80 2.26 -4.82
C VAL A 319 10.39 2.81 -5.04
N TRP A 320 10.16 4.04 -4.58
CA TRP A 320 8.90 4.74 -4.81
C TRP A 320 9.15 5.90 -5.75
N LEU A 321 8.39 5.96 -6.82
CA LEU A 321 8.55 6.93 -7.89
C LEU A 321 7.20 7.55 -8.30
N PRO A 322 7.17 8.83 -8.66
CA PRO A 322 5.95 9.45 -9.16
C PRO A 322 5.59 8.89 -10.54
N LEU A 323 4.29 8.69 -10.80
CA LEU A 323 3.79 8.50 -12.16
C LEU A 323 3.68 9.85 -12.86
N GLU A 324 4.05 9.88 -14.13
CA GLU A 324 3.84 11.03 -15.01
C GLU A 324 2.86 10.68 -16.13
N PHE A 325 1.95 11.62 -16.40
CA PHE A 325 0.87 11.44 -17.36
C PHE A 325 1.06 12.42 -18.52
N GLY A 326 1.37 11.91 -19.70
CA GLY A 326 1.52 12.71 -20.91
C GLY A 326 0.18 13.21 -21.44
N LYS A 327 0.21 14.32 -22.16
CA LYS A 327 -0.98 14.89 -22.83
C LYS A 327 -1.56 13.97 -23.92
N ASP A 328 -0.74 13.09 -24.43
CA ASP A 328 -1.07 12.06 -25.42
C ASP A 328 -1.64 10.78 -24.80
N GLY A 329 -1.78 10.74 -23.46
CA GLY A 329 -2.26 9.60 -22.71
C GLY A 329 -1.18 8.60 -22.30
N THR A 330 0.09 8.88 -22.59
CA THR A 330 1.21 8.05 -22.11
C THR A 330 1.32 8.12 -20.59
N ILE A 331 1.72 6.99 -20.00
CA ILE A 331 2.02 6.90 -18.55
C ILE A 331 3.45 6.43 -18.42
N THR A 332 4.26 7.19 -17.70
CA THR A 332 5.67 6.88 -17.46
C THR A 332 6.02 6.92 -15.99
N ILE A 333 7.07 6.18 -15.63
CA ILE A 333 7.65 6.14 -14.29
C ILE A 333 9.14 6.45 -14.45
N PRO A 334 9.52 7.75 -14.46
CA PRO A 334 10.91 8.15 -14.63
C PRO A 334 11.70 7.91 -13.34
N TRP A 335 12.95 7.45 -13.48
CA TRP A 335 13.87 7.40 -12.37
C TRP A 335 14.09 8.79 -11.77
N ARG A 336 14.14 8.86 -10.45
CA ARG A 336 14.48 10.04 -9.66
C ARG A 336 15.52 9.66 -8.62
N ASP A 337 16.66 10.32 -8.59
CA ASP A 337 17.67 10.09 -7.53
C ASP A 337 17.14 10.54 -6.16
N SER A 338 16.28 11.55 -6.15
CA SER A 338 15.61 12.06 -4.96
C SER A 338 14.39 12.88 -5.37
N TRP A 339 13.32 12.82 -4.58
CA TRP A 339 12.12 13.62 -4.81
C TRP A 339 11.30 13.79 -3.53
N ASP A 340 10.46 14.83 -3.48
CA ASP A 340 9.63 15.17 -2.32
C ASP A 340 8.14 15.07 -2.67
N PRO A 341 7.38 14.14 -2.07
CA PRO A 341 5.96 13.99 -2.34
C PRO A 341 5.11 15.20 -1.94
N ARG A 342 5.65 16.11 -1.11
CA ARG A 342 4.96 17.33 -0.71
C ARG A 342 4.96 18.38 -1.82
N THR A 343 6.03 18.44 -2.61
CA THR A 343 6.26 19.46 -3.64
C THR A 343 6.16 18.95 -5.08
N GLN A 344 6.28 17.62 -5.30
CA GLN A 344 6.29 17.01 -6.63
C GLN A 344 5.12 17.44 -7.52
N TRP A 345 3.95 17.69 -6.90
CA TRP A 345 2.73 18.07 -7.62
C TRP A 345 2.27 19.50 -7.28
N GLU A 346 3.15 20.37 -6.82
CA GLU A 346 2.83 21.78 -6.62
C GLU A 346 2.41 22.44 -7.94
N GLY A 347 1.29 23.18 -7.91
CA GLY A 347 0.73 23.83 -9.09
C GLY A 347 -0.17 22.92 -9.95
N GLN A 348 -0.28 21.63 -9.67
CA GLN A 348 -1.35 20.79 -10.20
C GLN A 348 -2.63 21.06 -9.41
N GLY A 349 -3.71 21.44 -10.11
CA GLY A 349 -4.98 21.77 -9.44
C GLY A 349 -5.51 20.63 -8.58
N ASP A 350 -6.17 21.00 -7.50
CA ASP A 350 -6.78 20.09 -6.52
C ASP A 350 -8.06 19.46 -7.12
N PHE A 351 -7.91 18.38 -7.88
CA PHE A 351 -9.01 17.63 -8.49
C PHE A 351 -9.09 16.22 -7.88
N SER A 352 -9.72 16.12 -6.70
CA SER A 352 -10.05 14.79 -6.19
C SER A 352 -11.32 14.28 -6.87
N ALA A 353 -11.24 13.22 -7.65
CA ALA A 353 -12.42 12.51 -8.11
C ALA A 353 -13.07 11.77 -6.93
N GLY A 354 -14.28 12.16 -6.56
CA GLY A 354 -15.10 11.53 -5.54
C GLY A 354 -14.96 12.15 -4.14
N LYS A 355 -16.02 12.74 -3.63
CA LYS A 355 -16.20 13.35 -2.29
C LYS A 355 -15.03 14.24 -1.83
N GLY A 356 -14.67 15.24 -2.66
CA GLY A 356 -13.66 16.24 -2.32
C GLY A 356 -14.25 17.65 -2.28
N THR A 357 -13.67 18.50 -1.46
CA THR A 357 -13.93 19.94 -1.50
C THR A 357 -13.08 20.54 -2.60
N PHE A 358 -13.69 21.09 -3.64
CA PHE A 358 -12.99 21.83 -4.69
C PHE A 358 -12.86 23.30 -4.26
N LEU A 359 -11.76 23.93 -4.62
CA LEU A 359 -11.62 25.36 -4.50
C LEU A 359 -11.96 26.03 -5.85
N LEU A 360 -13.07 26.72 -5.90
CA LEU A 360 -13.42 27.60 -7.02
C LEU A 360 -13.16 29.03 -6.60
N ASN A 361 -12.22 29.71 -7.23
CA ASN A 361 -11.80 31.08 -6.88
C ASN A 361 -11.41 31.25 -5.39
N GLY A 362 -10.69 30.25 -4.81
CA GLY A 362 -10.26 30.26 -3.42
C GLY A 362 -11.33 30.00 -2.37
N LYS A 363 -12.57 29.65 -2.77
CA LYS A 363 -13.65 29.28 -1.86
C LYS A 363 -13.99 27.79 -1.96
N PRO A 364 -14.22 27.09 -0.84
CA PRO A 364 -14.59 25.68 -0.87
C PRO A 364 -15.95 25.48 -1.57
N PHE A 365 -15.94 24.55 -2.52
CA PHE A 365 -17.14 24.11 -3.21
C PHE A 365 -17.33 22.61 -2.96
N VAL A 366 -18.49 22.24 -2.41
CA VAL A 366 -18.85 20.83 -2.19
C VAL A 366 -19.71 20.36 -3.35
N SER A 367 -19.16 19.49 -4.22
CA SER A 367 -19.95 18.86 -5.26
C SER A 367 -20.86 17.80 -4.64
N LYS A 368 -22.17 17.87 -4.93
CA LYS A 368 -23.04 16.71 -4.76
C LYS A 368 -22.65 15.65 -5.79
N PRO A 369 -22.75 14.34 -5.47
CA PRO A 369 -22.27 13.28 -6.36
C PRO A 369 -23.14 13.21 -7.62
N GLN A 370 -22.70 13.86 -8.68
CA GLN A 370 -23.18 13.68 -10.04
C GLN A 370 -22.00 13.94 -11.00
N ASN A 371 -21.83 13.06 -11.96
CA ASN A 371 -20.75 13.02 -12.94
C ASN A 371 -20.66 14.33 -13.76
N CYS A 372 -19.97 15.34 -13.25
CA CYS A 372 -19.67 16.56 -14.00
C CYS A 372 -18.16 16.83 -13.96
N THR A 373 -17.49 16.74 -15.09
CA THR A 373 -16.10 17.14 -15.24
C THR A 373 -16.06 18.66 -15.42
N ILE A 374 -15.61 19.41 -14.42
CA ILE A 374 -15.42 20.85 -14.51
C ILE A 374 -14.00 21.13 -15.01
N HIS A 375 -13.88 21.61 -16.24
CA HIS A 375 -12.61 22.16 -16.73
C HIS A 375 -12.45 23.60 -16.22
N ALA A 376 -11.54 23.84 -15.31
CA ALA A 376 -11.18 25.20 -14.86
C ALA A 376 -10.35 25.89 -15.95
N SER A 377 -10.95 26.87 -16.62
CA SER A 377 -10.21 27.81 -17.47
C SER A 377 -9.91 29.07 -16.65
N PRO A 378 -8.74 29.72 -16.78
CA PRO A 378 -8.40 30.93 -16.05
C PRO A 378 -9.11 32.21 -16.60
N ARG A 379 -10.32 32.10 -17.17
CA ARG A 379 -11.09 33.27 -17.58
C ARG A 379 -12.15 33.62 -16.54
N PRO A 380 -12.44 34.93 -16.36
CA PRO A 380 -13.45 35.36 -15.41
C PRO A 380 -14.82 34.80 -15.79
N ILE A 381 -15.47 34.15 -14.84
CA ILE A 381 -16.75 33.46 -15.02
C ILE A 381 -17.87 34.48 -14.99
N GLY A 382 -18.32 34.88 -16.14
CA GLY A 382 -19.67 35.40 -16.33
C GLY A 382 -20.53 34.31 -16.96
N THR A 383 -21.56 33.88 -16.27
CA THR A 383 -22.81 33.31 -16.80
C THR A 383 -22.92 31.87 -17.30
N ASN A 384 -21.90 30.98 -17.30
CA ASN A 384 -22.09 29.65 -17.87
C ASN A 384 -22.30 28.48 -16.88
N ALA A 385 -22.27 28.71 -15.57
CA ALA A 385 -22.54 27.68 -14.56
C ALA A 385 -24.02 27.25 -14.51
N SER A 386 -24.94 28.12 -14.94
CA SER A 386 -26.38 27.83 -14.95
C SER A 386 -26.85 26.98 -16.15
N LYS A 387 -26.05 26.87 -17.22
CA LYS A 387 -26.43 26.07 -18.37
C LYS A 387 -26.07 24.55 -18.24
N CYS A 388 -25.09 24.24 -17.41
CA CYS A 388 -24.74 22.83 -17.17
C CYS A 388 -25.79 22.10 -16.30
N ALA A 389 -26.47 22.84 -15.42
CA ALA A 389 -27.50 22.27 -14.53
C ALA A 389 -28.86 22.00 -15.21
N LYS A 390 -29.09 22.52 -16.44
CA LYS A 390 -30.38 22.36 -17.15
C LYS A 390 -30.42 21.23 -18.17
N HIS A 391 -29.29 20.51 -18.41
CA HIS A 391 -29.25 19.46 -19.43
C HIS A 391 -29.31 18.04 -18.86
N TRP A 392 -29.46 17.90 -17.53
CA TRP A 392 -29.47 16.59 -16.85
C TRP A 392 -30.56 16.56 -15.74
N ALA A 393 -31.76 17.05 -16.04
CA ALA A 393 -32.95 16.76 -15.25
C ALA A 393 -33.87 15.83 -16.04
#